data_13547892aad6641a4ab23b29e978cbe0
#
_entry.id   13547892aad6641a4ab23b29e978cbe0
#
_cell.length_a   1.000
_cell.length_b   1.000
_cell.length_c   1.000
_cell.angle_alpha   90.00
_cell.angle_beta   90.00
_cell.angle_gamma   90.00
#
_symmetry.space_group_name_H-M   'P 1'
#
loop_
_entity.id
_entity.type
_entity.pdbx_description
1 polymer ?
#
loop_
_entity_poly.entity_id
_entity_poly.type
_entity_poly.pdbx_seq_one_letter_code
_entity_poly.pdbx_strand_id
1 'polypeptide(L)'
;MKIILIDNYDSFTFNLYHYVSSLGVKVDVIRNDEITHQQIIKNKYDKIIISPGPGNPNQSGNCIKIVKALYKKIPILGVCLGLQIIGQVFGSNIIQANKLMHGKTRNIKSKQIGILKKLPSKFEATRYHSLIVDKKTLSDQLEITAETKNGIIMGLSLIHI
;
A
#
# COMPACT_ATOMS: atom_id res chain seq x y z
N MET A 1 -5.86 20.33 1.59
CA MET A 1 -5.07 19.08 1.63
C MET A 1 -4.67 18.70 0.22
N LYS A 2 -3.40 18.42 0.01
CA LYS A 2 -2.82 18.06 -1.30
C LYS A 2 -2.19 16.67 -1.20
N ILE A 3 -2.64 15.75 -2.02
CA ILE A 3 -2.21 14.34 -2.01
C ILE A 3 -1.44 14.05 -3.30
N ILE A 4 -0.33 13.33 -3.20
CA ILE A 4 0.30 12.70 -4.35
C ILE A 4 -0.12 11.23 -4.41
N LEU A 5 -0.58 10.80 -5.57
CA LEU A 5 -0.78 9.40 -5.93
C LEU A 5 0.34 8.98 -6.88
N ILE A 6 1.24 8.16 -6.36
CA ILE A 6 2.37 7.64 -7.13
C ILE A 6 1.88 6.47 -7.96
N ASP A 7 1.97 6.60 -9.27
CA ASP A 7 1.50 5.62 -10.23
C ASP A 7 2.62 4.63 -10.61
N ASN A 8 2.44 3.39 -10.25
CA ASN A 8 3.31 2.27 -10.61
C ASN A 8 2.95 1.66 -11.99
N TYR A 9 2.50 2.46 -12.94
CA TYR A 9 2.11 2.02 -14.28
C TYR A 9 0.95 1.02 -14.26
N ASP A 10 -0.05 1.30 -13.43
CA ASP A 10 -1.20 0.42 -13.19
C ASP A 10 -2.51 1.03 -13.70
N SER A 11 -3.32 0.20 -14.36
CA SER A 11 -4.62 0.64 -14.89
C SER A 11 -5.61 1.03 -13.80
N PHE A 12 -5.45 0.54 -12.56
CA PHE A 12 -6.31 0.87 -11.42
C PHE A 12 -5.95 2.20 -10.74
N THR A 13 -4.84 2.83 -11.09
CA THR A 13 -4.39 4.09 -10.49
C THR A 13 -5.47 5.17 -10.60
N PHE A 14 -6.10 5.31 -11.76
CA PHE A 14 -7.13 6.34 -11.97
C PHE A 14 -8.44 6.03 -11.24
N ASN A 15 -8.74 4.77 -10.92
CA ASN A 15 -9.85 4.44 -10.02
C ASN A 15 -9.58 4.98 -8.62
N LEU A 16 -8.35 4.80 -8.09
CA LEU A 16 -7.95 5.38 -6.81
C LEU A 16 -8.00 6.92 -6.87
N TYR A 17 -7.52 7.52 -7.96
CA TYR A 17 -7.61 8.96 -8.17
C TYR A 17 -9.05 9.45 -8.04
N HIS A 18 -10.00 8.82 -8.74
CA HIS A 18 -11.41 9.21 -8.70
C HIS A 18 -12.01 9.06 -7.30
N TYR A 19 -11.74 7.95 -6.59
CA TYR A 19 -12.22 7.75 -5.22
C TYR A 19 -11.68 8.82 -4.26
N VAL A 20 -10.38 9.12 -4.33
CA VAL A 20 -9.78 10.11 -3.43
C VAL A 20 -10.21 11.52 -3.78
N SER A 21 -10.30 11.86 -5.06
CA SER A 21 -10.75 13.19 -5.53
C SER A 21 -12.22 13.47 -5.18
N SER A 22 -13.08 12.45 -5.15
CA SER A 22 -14.49 12.59 -4.75
C SER A 22 -14.66 13.02 -3.29
N LEU A 23 -13.60 12.91 -2.47
CA LEU A 23 -13.57 13.43 -1.11
C LEU A 23 -13.27 14.95 -1.03
N GLY A 24 -13.21 15.64 -2.16
CA GLY A 24 -12.97 17.09 -2.23
C GLY A 24 -11.51 17.50 -1.97
N VAL A 25 -10.55 16.62 -2.17
CA VAL A 25 -9.12 16.89 -1.99
C VAL A 25 -8.39 16.99 -3.34
N LYS A 26 -7.33 17.81 -3.38
CA LYS A 26 -6.48 17.90 -4.56
C LYS A 26 -5.57 16.68 -4.65
N VAL A 27 -5.60 15.97 -5.77
CA VAL A 27 -4.77 14.79 -6.03
C VAL A 27 -3.95 15.03 -7.30
N ASP A 28 -2.62 14.93 -7.18
CA ASP A 28 -1.72 14.90 -8.33
C ASP A 28 -1.28 13.45 -8.57
N VAL A 29 -1.38 12.96 -9.80
CA VAL A 29 -0.92 11.62 -10.22
C VAL A 29 0.41 11.78 -10.93
N ILE A 30 1.46 11.13 -10.41
CA ILE A 30 2.82 11.21 -10.97
C ILE A 30 3.43 9.81 -11.01
N ARG A 31 4.13 9.49 -12.09
CA ARG A 31 4.80 8.19 -12.27
C ARG A 31 5.89 7.95 -11.22
N ASN A 32 6.10 6.70 -10.86
CA ASN A 32 7.03 6.29 -9.81
C ASN A 32 8.50 6.60 -10.08
N ASP A 33 8.87 6.78 -11.33
CA ASP A 33 10.21 7.15 -11.82
C ASP A 33 10.36 8.67 -12.07
N GLU A 34 9.26 9.42 -12.13
CA GLU A 34 9.25 10.87 -12.39
C GLU A 34 9.26 11.73 -11.11
N ILE A 35 9.09 11.12 -9.93
CA ILE A 35 9.01 11.83 -8.65
C ILE A 35 10.05 11.31 -7.64
N THR A 36 10.68 12.23 -6.92
CA THR A 36 11.62 11.93 -5.84
C THR A 36 11.08 12.43 -4.50
N HIS A 37 11.63 11.89 -3.40
CA HIS A 37 11.25 12.34 -2.05
C HIS A 37 11.53 13.82 -1.81
N GLN A 38 12.59 14.39 -2.41
CA GLN A 38 12.91 15.82 -2.32
C GLN A 38 11.82 16.68 -3.00
N GLN A 39 11.36 16.26 -4.18
CA GLN A 39 10.29 16.95 -4.90
C GLN A 39 8.95 16.87 -4.14
N ILE A 40 8.66 15.74 -3.48
CA ILE A 40 7.46 15.59 -2.64
C ILE A 40 7.47 16.64 -1.51
N ILE A 41 8.59 16.79 -0.82
CA ILE A 41 8.76 17.81 0.24
C ILE A 41 8.65 19.22 -0.35
N LYS A 42 9.38 19.51 -1.42
CA LYS A 42 9.38 20.83 -2.08
C LYS A 42 7.99 21.26 -2.52
N ASN A 43 7.20 20.32 -3.05
CA ASN A 43 5.85 20.56 -3.55
C ASN A 43 4.78 20.55 -2.43
N LYS A 44 5.19 20.36 -1.16
CA LYS A 44 4.34 20.42 0.04
C LYS A 44 3.12 19.49 -0.05
N TYR A 45 3.34 18.23 -0.38
CA TYR A 45 2.30 17.23 -0.29
C TYR A 45 2.03 16.85 1.16
N ASP A 46 0.75 16.78 1.52
CA ASP A 46 0.30 16.42 2.88
C ASP A 46 0.25 14.91 3.11
N LYS A 47 -0.02 14.13 2.04
CA LYS A 47 -0.13 12.67 2.10
C LYS A 47 0.37 12.04 0.81
N ILE A 48 0.80 10.78 0.92
CA ILE A 48 1.28 9.97 -0.21
C ILE A 48 0.40 8.73 -0.31
N ILE A 49 -0.04 8.40 -1.53
CA ILE A 49 -0.64 7.12 -1.87
C ILE A 49 0.26 6.45 -2.90
N ILE A 50 0.60 5.18 -2.68
CA ILE A 50 1.36 4.36 -3.63
C ILE A 50 0.41 3.35 -4.24
N SER A 51 0.24 3.41 -5.55
CA SER A 51 -0.72 2.58 -6.29
C SER A 51 -0.34 1.10 -6.34
N PRO A 52 -1.28 0.23 -6.74
CA PRO A 52 -0.94 -1.07 -7.31
C PRO A 52 0.07 -0.93 -8.46
N GLY A 53 0.64 -2.04 -8.89
CA GLY A 53 1.53 -2.06 -10.04
C GLY A 53 1.99 -3.47 -10.40
N PRO A 54 2.58 -3.63 -11.59
CA PRO A 54 3.17 -4.89 -12.02
C PRO A 54 4.48 -5.19 -11.28
N GLY A 55 4.94 -6.43 -11.40
CA GLY A 55 6.24 -6.86 -10.89
C GLY A 55 6.33 -6.96 -9.37
N ASN A 56 7.41 -6.47 -8.81
CA ASN A 56 7.73 -6.55 -7.38
C ASN A 56 8.26 -5.19 -6.87
N PRO A 57 8.42 -5.03 -5.54
CA PRO A 57 8.90 -3.76 -4.96
C PRO A 57 10.19 -3.22 -5.54
N ASN A 58 11.15 -4.07 -5.93
CA ASN A 58 12.43 -3.61 -6.48
C ASN A 58 12.28 -2.97 -7.87
N GLN A 59 11.17 -3.18 -8.53
CA GLN A 59 10.82 -2.63 -9.85
C GLN A 59 9.92 -1.39 -9.74
N SER A 60 9.69 -0.86 -8.54
CA SER A 60 8.77 0.25 -8.28
C SER A 60 9.42 1.64 -8.40
N GLY A 61 10.42 1.82 -9.24
CA GLY A 61 11.08 3.11 -9.45
C GLY A 61 11.61 3.71 -8.14
N ASN A 62 11.17 4.91 -7.79
CA ASN A 62 11.61 5.61 -6.59
C ASN A 62 10.83 5.27 -5.32
N CYS A 63 9.80 4.41 -5.37
CA CYS A 63 8.89 4.18 -4.25
C CYS A 63 9.59 3.71 -2.97
N ILE A 64 10.55 2.77 -3.05
CA ILE A 64 11.32 2.30 -1.88
C ILE A 64 12.07 3.47 -1.23
N LYS A 65 12.73 4.32 -2.03
CA LYS A 65 13.48 5.49 -1.54
C LYS A 65 12.54 6.51 -0.89
N ILE A 66 11.36 6.71 -1.48
CA ILE A 66 10.32 7.62 -0.97
C ILE A 66 9.82 7.15 0.39
N VAL A 67 9.44 5.87 0.52
CA VAL A 67 8.97 5.32 1.80
C VAL A 67 10.05 5.45 2.87
N LYS A 68 11.29 5.02 2.59
CA LYS A 68 12.42 5.13 3.55
C LYS A 68 12.68 6.56 4.03
N ALA A 69 12.56 7.53 3.14
CA ALA A 69 12.87 8.94 3.46
C ALA A 69 11.72 9.67 4.17
N LEU A 70 10.46 9.26 3.94
CA LEU A 70 9.29 10.07 4.30
C LEU A 70 8.34 9.41 5.30
N TYR A 71 8.47 8.13 5.66
CA TYR A 71 7.51 7.45 6.53
C TYR A 71 7.32 8.08 7.91
N LYS A 72 8.33 8.79 8.45
CA LYS A 72 8.24 9.56 9.70
C LYS A 72 7.75 11.00 9.51
N LYS A 73 7.59 11.47 8.28
CA LYS A 73 7.33 12.89 7.96
C LYS A 73 5.97 13.12 7.34
N ILE A 74 5.52 12.19 6.51
CA ILE A 74 4.30 12.31 5.72
C ILE A 74 3.56 10.98 5.80
N PRO A 75 2.25 10.96 6.10
CA PRO A 75 1.46 9.73 6.07
C PRO A 75 1.47 9.07 4.70
N ILE A 76 1.73 7.77 4.65
CA ILE A 76 1.83 6.98 3.42
C ILE A 76 0.82 5.84 3.45
N LEU A 77 0.01 5.73 2.41
CA LEU A 77 -0.88 4.60 2.15
C LEU A 77 -0.35 3.81 0.96
N GLY A 78 -0.06 2.53 1.15
CA GLY A 78 0.30 1.61 0.07
C GLY A 78 -0.86 0.68 -0.29
N VAL A 79 -1.20 0.59 -1.57
CA VAL A 79 -2.24 -0.30 -2.09
C VAL A 79 -1.60 -1.40 -2.93
N CYS A 80 -1.86 -2.66 -2.62
CA CYS A 80 -1.34 -3.85 -3.31
C CYS A 80 0.20 -3.84 -3.38
N LEU A 81 0.82 -3.48 -4.52
CA LEU A 81 2.26 -3.30 -4.63
C LEU A 81 2.78 -2.29 -3.59
N GLY A 82 2.04 -1.22 -3.32
CA GLY A 82 2.40 -0.25 -2.29
C GLY A 82 2.49 -0.85 -0.89
N LEU A 83 1.59 -1.77 -0.52
CA LEU A 83 1.67 -2.52 0.74
C LEU A 83 2.92 -3.41 0.79
N GLN A 84 3.25 -4.08 -0.32
CA GLN A 84 4.45 -4.92 -0.42
C GLN A 84 5.73 -4.09 -0.30
N ILE A 85 5.76 -2.89 -0.90
CA ILE A 85 6.87 -1.93 -0.78
C ILE A 85 7.08 -1.54 0.69
N ILE A 86 6.01 -1.21 1.41
CA ILE A 86 6.07 -0.92 2.84
C ILE A 86 6.61 -2.13 3.60
N GLY A 87 6.04 -3.33 3.39
CA GLY A 87 6.53 -4.55 4.03
C GLY A 87 8.03 -4.77 3.82
N GLN A 88 8.51 -4.63 2.59
CA GLN A 88 9.93 -4.81 2.24
C GLN A 88 10.82 -3.73 2.85
N VAL A 89 10.39 -2.48 2.88
CA VAL A 89 11.16 -1.37 3.48
C VAL A 89 11.42 -1.63 4.97
N PHE A 90 10.48 -2.26 5.65
CA PHE A 90 10.62 -2.64 7.07
C PHE A 90 11.17 -4.05 7.28
N GLY A 91 11.77 -4.67 6.25
CA GLY A 91 12.56 -5.91 6.38
C GLY A 91 11.80 -7.20 6.12
N SER A 92 10.51 -7.14 5.74
CA SER A 92 9.77 -8.34 5.39
C SER A 92 10.13 -8.84 3.98
N ASN A 93 10.20 -10.15 3.82
CA ASN A 93 10.35 -10.77 2.49
C ASN A 93 9.02 -10.70 1.71
N ILE A 94 9.15 -10.50 0.42
CA ILE A 94 8.03 -10.59 -0.53
C ILE A 94 8.18 -11.92 -1.28
N ILE A 95 7.21 -12.78 -1.12
CA ILE A 95 7.23 -14.15 -1.67
C ILE A 95 6.04 -14.40 -2.57
N GLN A 96 6.15 -15.41 -3.42
CA GLN A 96 5.03 -15.84 -4.25
C GLN A 96 3.98 -16.55 -3.39
N ALA A 97 2.71 -16.24 -3.61
CA ALA A 97 1.61 -16.95 -2.96
C ALA A 97 1.51 -18.40 -3.48
N ASN A 98 1.28 -19.35 -2.58
CA ASN A 98 1.16 -20.79 -2.93
C ASN A 98 0.03 -21.10 -3.92
N LYS A 99 -0.94 -20.21 -4.10
CA LYS A 99 -2.01 -20.31 -5.09
C LYS A 99 -2.20 -18.95 -5.74
N LEU A 100 -2.13 -18.93 -7.07
CA LEU A 100 -2.50 -17.76 -7.87
C LEU A 100 -3.99 -17.44 -7.64
N MET A 101 -4.25 -16.23 -7.23
CA MET A 101 -5.58 -15.74 -6.92
C MET A 101 -5.87 -14.49 -7.74
N HIS A 102 -6.39 -14.69 -8.95
CA HIS A 102 -6.88 -13.59 -9.79
C HIS A 102 -8.40 -13.52 -9.70
N GLY A 103 -8.92 -12.37 -9.30
CA GLY A 103 -10.35 -12.06 -9.36
C GLY A 103 -11.27 -12.87 -8.43
N LYS A 104 -10.72 -13.59 -7.43
CA LYS A 104 -11.53 -14.34 -6.47
C LYS A 104 -11.74 -13.56 -5.18
N THR A 105 -12.99 -13.43 -4.75
CA THR A 105 -13.33 -12.89 -3.44
C THR A 105 -12.92 -13.82 -2.30
N ARG A 106 -12.52 -13.26 -1.20
CA ARG A 106 -12.21 -13.97 0.02
C ARG A 106 -12.68 -13.19 1.25
N ASN A 107 -13.10 -13.94 2.26
CA ASN A 107 -13.37 -13.37 3.57
C ASN A 107 -12.06 -12.87 4.20
N ILE A 108 -12.03 -11.60 4.51
CA ILE A 108 -10.95 -10.91 5.20
C ILE A 108 -11.37 -10.69 6.65
N LYS A 109 -10.49 -11.03 7.58
CA LYS A 109 -10.63 -10.70 9.00
C LYS A 109 -9.85 -9.42 9.27
N SER A 110 -10.53 -8.39 9.74
CA SER A 110 -9.95 -7.08 10.10
C SER A 110 -9.89 -6.92 11.61
N LYS A 111 -8.82 -6.31 12.10
CA LYS A 111 -8.71 -5.88 13.50
C LYS A 111 -9.45 -4.57 13.78
N GLN A 112 -10.02 -3.93 12.78
CA GLN A 112 -10.74 -2.66 12.89
C GLN A 112 -9.88 -1.52 13.48
N ILE A 113 -8.61 -1.47 13.13
CA ILE A 113 -7.66 -0.43 13.56
C ILE A 113 -7.17 0.41 12.37
N GLY A 114 -6.65 1.59 12.64
CA GLY A 114 -6.13 2.51 11.63
C GLY A 114 -7.18 2.84 10.58
N ILE A 115 -6.81 2.75 9.31
CA ILE A 115 -7.70 3.02 8.17
C ILE A 115 -8.87 2.03 8.05
N LEU A 116 -8.79 0.86 8.71
CA LEU A 116 -9.83 -0.17 8.68
C LEU A 116 -10.83 -0.04 9.84
N LYS A 117 -10.71 0.99 10.69
CA LYS A 117 -11.52 1.15 11.92
C LYS A 117 -13.03 1.13 11.68
N LYS A 118 -13.48 1.66 10.54
CA LYS A 118 -14.91 1.75 10.20
C LYS A 118 -15.43 0.57 9.40
N LEU A 119 -14.57 -0.39 9.02
CA LEU A 119 -14.98 -1.58 8.29
C LEU A 119 -15.48 -2.66 9.25
N PRO A 120 -16.35 -3.58 8.80
CA PRO A 120 -16.71 -4.77 9.57
C PRO A 120 -15.48 -5.60 9.96
N SER A 121 -15.55 -6.31 11.09
CA SER A 121 -14.48 -7.25 11.50
C SER A 121 -14.27 -8.40 10.50
N LYS A 122 -15.28 -8.67 9.67
CA LYS A 122 -15.22 -9.62 8.55
C LYS A 122 -15.90 -9.00 7.36
N PHE A 123 -15.23 -9.02 6.20
CA PHE A 123 -15.78 -8.55 4.93
C PHE A 123 -15.17 -9.33 3.77
N GLU A 124 -15.83 -9.30 2.63
CA GLU A 124 -15.29 -9.87 1.40
C GLU A 124 -14.48 -8.84 0.64
N ALA A 125 -13.31 -9.25 0.15
CA ALA A 125 -12.50 -8.46 -0.74
C ALA A 125 -11.94 -9.30 -1.88
N THR A 126 -11.80 -8.69 -3.04
CA THR A 126 -11.20 -9.31 -4.21
C THR A 126 -9.68 -9.26 -4.11
N ARG A 127 -9.03 -10.32 -4.57
CA ARG A 127 -7.57 -10.43 -4.60
C ARG A 127 -7.08 -10.52 -6.04
N TYR A 128 -6.08 -9.66 -6.37
CA TYR A 128 -5.46 -9.58 -7.68
C TYR A 128 -3.93 -9.72 -7.64
N HIS A 129 -3.36 -10.23 -6.53
CA HIS A 129 -1.92 -10.27 -6.35
C HIS A 129 -1.40 -11.71 -6.31
N SER A 130 -0.26 -11.93 -6.97
CA SER A 130 0.53 -13.18 -6.91
C SER A 130 1.61 -13.15 -5.84
N LEU A 131 2.05 -11.95 -5.43
CA LEU A 131 3.04 -11.75 -4.38
C LEU A 131 2.37 -11.36 -3.07
N ILE A 132 2.96 -11.81 -1.96
CA ILE A 132 2.49 -11.55 -0.60
C ILE A 132 3.67 -11.18 0.31
N VAL A 133 3.39 -10.44 1.37
CA VAL A 133 4.34 -10.23 2.47
C VAL A 133 4.44 -11.52 3.27
N ASP A 134 5.65 -12.05 3.43
CA ASP A 134 5.88 -13.27 4.20
C ASP A 134 5.68 -13.00 5.71
N LYS A 135 4.66 -13.62 6.27
CA LYS A 135 4.31 -13.49 7.68
C LYS A 135 5.46 -13.94 8.62
N LYS A 136 6.31 -14.87 8.18
CA LYS A 136 7.44 -15.39 8.97
C LYS A 136 8.56 -14.38 9.15
N THR A 137 8.67 -13.44 8.23
CA THR A 137 9.70 -12.40 8.24
C THR A 137 9.14 -11.02 8.59
N LEU A 138 7.91 -10.96 9.10
CA LEU A 138 7.27 -9.70 9.44
C LEU A 138 8.06 -9.00 10.55
N SER A 139 8.43 -7.74 10.29
CA SER A 139 9.11 -6.89 11.25
C SER A 139 8.22 -6.60 12.47
N ASP A 140 8.84 -6.48 13.64
CA ASP A 140 8.22 -6.04 14.90
C ASP A 140 7.71 -4.59 14.86
N GLN A 141 8.15 -3.81 13.87
CA GLN A 141 7.65 -2.45 13.61
C GLN A 141 6.30 -2.44 12.87
N LEU A 142 5.87 -3.57 12.33
CA LEU A 142 4.63 -3.70 11.55
C LEU A 142 3.59 -4.54 12.29
N GLU A 143 2.37 -4.06 12.31
CA GLU A 143 1.21 -4.79 12.81
C GLU A 143 0.33 -5.26 11.65
N ILE A 144 -0.10 -6.54 11.69
CA ILE A 144 -1.11 -7.05 10.77
C ILE A 144 -2.48 -6.47 11.17
N THR A 145 -3.09 -5.70 10.29
CA THR A 145 -4.41 -5.09 10.51
C THR A 145 -5.55 -5.86 9.85
N ALA A 146 -5.22 -6.66 8.83
CA ALA A 146 -6.16 -7.55 8.17
C ALA A 146 -5.46 -8.77 7.56
N GLU A 147 -6.12 -9.92 7.59
CA GLU A 147 -5.62 -11.16 6.99
C GLU A 147 -6.75 -12.06 6.48
N THR A 148 -6.42 -12.98 5.58
CA THR A 148 -7.33 -14.05 5.15
C THR A 148 -7.42 -15.14 6.22
N LYS A 149 -8.42 -16.04 6.10
CA LYS A 149 -8.52 -17.24 6.97
C LYS A 149 -7.23 -18.08 7.00
N ASN A 150 -6.48 -18.10 5.89
CA ASN A 150 -5.24 -18.88 5.75
C ASN A 150 -3.99 -18.06 6.14
N GLY A 151 -4.14 -16.93 6.83
CA GLY A 151 -3.04 -16.13 7.37
C GLY A 151 -2.28 -15.29 6.33
N ILE A 152 -2.83 -15.08 5.12
CA ILE A 152 -2.23 -14.17 4.15
C ILE A 152 -2.52 -12.74 4.58
N ILE A 153 -1.46 -11.95 4.71
CA ILE A 153 -1.53 -10.54 5.10
C ILE A 153 -2.24 -9.73 4.02
N MET A 154 -3.28 -9.00 4.40
CA MET A 154 -4.09 -8.14 3.55
C MET A 154 -4.06 -6.67 3.99
N GLY A 155 -3.58 -6.40 5.18
CA GLY A 155 -3.40 -5.06 5.71
C GLY A 155 -2.26 -5.04 6.73
N LEU A 156 -1.45 -3.99 6.66
CA LEU A 156 -0.35 -3.70 7.57
C LEU A 156 -0.44 -2.25 8.06
N SER A 157 0.05 -2.01 9.25
CA SER A 157 0.27 -0.66 9.79
C SER A 157 1.58 -0.62 10.55
N LEU A 158 2.24 0.55 10.61
CA LEU A 158 3.32 0.78 11.56
C LEU A 158 2.74 0.87 12.98
N ILE A 159 3.40 0.24 13.96
CA ILE A 159 2.90 0.13 15.34
C ILE A 159 2.81 1.50 16.03
N HIS A 160 3.59 2.48 15.59
CA HIS A 160 3.71 3.80 16.22
C HIS A 160 3.14 4.94 15.36
N ILE A 161 2.09 4.70 14.59
CA ILE A 161 1.35 5.73 13.87
C ILE A 161 0.03 6.03 14.58
#